data_0dea39f5c398807eb2cbf7133f2125ef
#
_entry.id   0dea39f5c398807eb2cbf7133f2125ef
#
_cell.length_a   1.000
_cell.length_b   1.000
_cell.length_c   1.000
_cell.angle_alpha   90.00
_cell.angle_beta   90.00
_cell.angle_gamma   90.00
#
_symmetry.space_group_name_H-M   'P 1'
#
loop_
_entity.id
_entity.type
_entity.pdbx_description
1 polymer ?
#
loop_
_entity_poly.entity_id
_entity_poly.type
_entity_poly.pdbx_seq_one_letter_code
_entity_poly.pdbx_strand_id
1 'polypeptide(L)'
;MDYIRKARRDFTDLASALAYRHHSIEQVVACLMDRQKDYFLHHRSLRPLRQKDIAADNQLSTATVSRVCHHRYVLFEGRIYPLQSFLATAYPSDTEGSVSDKVIMEKIAALVAGEDKSHPYSDQDLSECLALSDRISVARRTVTKLRQKLNIPNSRIRRL
;
A
#
# COMPACT_ATOMS: atom_id res chain seq x y z
N MET A 1 26.94 -36.66 -26.46
CA MET A 1 26.09 -35.70 -27.22
C MET A 1 24.92 -35.19 -26.36
N ASP A 2 24.30 -36.02 -25.52
CA ASP A 2 23.13 -35.63 -24.72
C ASP A 2 23.43 -34.60 -23.62
N TYR A 3 24.62 -34.70 -23.00
CA TYR A 3 25.04 -33.71 -21.99
C TYR A 3 25.08 -32.26 -22.53
N ILE A 4 25.69 -32.08 -23.70
CA ILE A 4 25.77 -30.73 -24.32
C ILE A 4 24.41 -30.19 -24.70
N ARG A 5 23.52 -31.05 -25.22
CA ARG A 5 22.13 -30.67 -25.54
C ARG A 5 21.33 -30.29 -24.30
N LYS A 6 21.54 -31.01 -23.17
CA LYS A 6 20.92 -30.70 -21.90
C LYS A 6 21.43 -29.39 -21.36
N ALA A 7 22.74 -29.21 -21.27
CA ALA A 7 23.36 -27.96 -20.79
C ALA A 7 22.91 -26.73 -21.60
N ARG A 8 22.79 -26.86 -22.94
CA ARG A 8 22.26 -25.78 -23.77
C ARG A 8 20.80 -25.46 -23.48
N ARG A 9 19.95 -26.47 -23.27
CA ARG A 9 18.55 -26.24 -22.86
C ARG A 9 18.47 -25.54 -21.51
N ASP A 10 19.18 -26.08 -20.51
CA ASP A 10 19.19 -25.52 -19.16
C ASP A 10 19.66 -24.04 -19.17
N PHE A 11 20.66 -23.71 -19.99
CA PHE A 11 21.13 -22.34 -20.19
C PHE A 11 20.05 -21.44 -20.85
N THR A 12 19.41 -21.94 -21.92
CA THR A 12 18.35 -21.20 -22.61
C THR A 12 17.15 -20.93 -21.68
N ASP A 13 16.77 -21.93 -20.90
CA ASP A 13 15.66 -21.82 -19.93
C ASP A 13 15.99 -20.80 -18.83
N LEU A 14 17.22 -20.83 -18.32
CA LEU A 14 17.68 -19.87 -17.32
C LEU A 14 17.73 -18.45 -17.90
N ALA A 15 18.28 -18.27 -19.09
CA ALA A 15 18.34 -16.97 -19.76
C ALA A 15 16.94 -16.41 -20.00
N SER A 16 15.99 -17.25 -20.45
CA SER A 16 14.60 -16.87 -20.68
C SER A 16 13.91 -16.49 -19.36
N ALA A 17 14.14 -17.23 -18.28
CA ALA A 17 13.58 -16.93 -16.96
C ALA A 17 14.11 -15.60 -16.40
N LEU A 18 15.40 -15.30 -16.60
CA LEU A 18 16.00 -14.03 -16.20
C LEU A 18 15.43 -12.87 -17.00
N ALA A 19 15.30 -13.01 -18.33
CA ALA A 19 14.71 -12.01 -19.20
C ALA A 19 13.24 -11.73 -18.80
N TYR A 20 12.43 -12.75 -18.56
CA TYR A 20 11.07 -12.61 -18.09
C TYR A 20 10.99 -11.91 -16.73
N ARG A 21 11.87 -12.28 -15.79
CA ARG A 21 11.95 -11.63 -14.47
C ARG A 21 12.28 -10.14 -14.61
N HIS A 22 13.24 -9.79 -15.45
CA HIS A 22 13.66 -8.41 -15.68
C HIS A 22 12.51 -7.60 -16.27
N HIS A 23 11.89 -8.10 -17.33
CA HIS A 23 10.73 -7.48 -17.96
C HIS A 23 9.57 -7.27 -17.00
N SER A 24 9.24 -8.28 -16.16
CA SER A 24 8.18 -8.15 -15.16
C SER A 24 8.49 -7.07 -14.11
N ILE A 25 9.75 -6.89 -13.74
CA ILE A 25 10.16 -5.83 -12.81
C ILE A 25 9.94 -4.46 -13.44
N GLU A 26 10.40 -4.28 -14.69
CA GLU A 26 10.24 -3.03 -15.43
C GLU A 26 8.77 -2.64 -15.58
N GLN A 27 7.92 -3.58 -16.01
CA GLN A 27 6.48 -3.34 -16.15
C GLN A 27 5.83 -2.91 -14.83
N VAL A 28 6.09 -3.64 -13.73
CA VAL A 28 5.50 -3.33 -12.42
C VAL A 28 5.97 -1.98 -11.90
N VAL A 29 7.27 -1.68 -12.03
CA VAL A 29 7.83 -0.40 -11.56
C VAL A 29 7.31 0.76 -12.42
N ALA A 30 7.28 0.63 -13.73
CA ALA A 30 6.75 1.66 -14.64
C ALA A 30 5.28 1.97 -14.33
N CYS A 31 4.44 0.94 -14.16
CA CYS A 31 3.04 1.09 -13.79
C CYS A 31 2.88 1.78 -12.42
N LEU A 32 3.68 1.38 -11.42
CA LEU A 32 3.67 1.99 -10.10
C LEU A 32 4.04 3.47 -10.16
N MET A 33 5.10 3.82 -10.89
CA MET A 33 5.55 5.21 -11.06
C MET A 33 4.49 6.06 -11.75
N ASP A 34 3.85 5.57 -12.80
CA ASP A 34 2.77 6.28 -13.49
C ASP A 34 1.56 6.50 -12.57
N ARG A 35 1.12 5.46 -11.86
CA ARG A 35 -0.01 5.54 -10.93
C ARG A 35 0.25 6.46 -9.73
N GLN A 36 1.50 6.57 -9.28
CA GLN A 36 1.92 7.37 -8.13
C GLN A 36 2.69 8.64 -8.54
N LYS A 37 2.59 9.07 -9.81
CA LYS A 37 3.35 10.22 -10.33
C LYS A 37 3.16 11.51 -9.52
N ASP A 38 1.95 11.76 -9.01
CA ASP A 38 1.67 12.95 -8.20
C ASP A 38 2.44 12.92 -6.87
N TYR A 39 2.67 11.75 -6.29
CA TYR A 39 3.52 11.59 -5.12
C TYR A 39 4.99 11.90 -5.46
N PHE A 40 5.51 11.34 -6.53
CA PHE A 40 6.92 11.49 -6.91
C PHE A 40 7.27 12.88 -7.44
N LEU A 41 6.35 13.53 -8.15
CA LEU A 41 6.61 14.85 -8.79
C LEU A 41 6.13 16.03 -7.95
N HIS A 42 5.09 15.86 -7.16
CA HIS A 42 4.40 16.96 -6.48
C HIS A 42 4.26 16.77 -4.97
N HIS A 43 4.89 15.73 -4.40
CA HIS A 43 4.83 15.39 -2.96
C HIS A 43 3.40 15.27 -2.40
N ARG A 44 2.43 14.91 -3.26
CA ARG A 44 1.06 14.67 -2.84
C ARG A 44 0.94 13.34 -2.08
N SER A 45 -0.19 13.12 -1.42
CA SER A 45 -0.49 11.84 -0.79
C SER A 45 -0.50 10.70 -1.80
N LEU A 46 -0.08 9.49 -1.36
CA LEU A 46 -0.13 8.28 -2.19
C LEU A 46 -1.58 8.00 -2.58
N ARG A 47 -1.82 7.76 -3.87
CA ARG A 47 -3.10 7.27 -4.35
C ARG A 47 -3.31 5.82 -3.96
N PRO A 48 -4.54 5.39 -3.67
CA PRO A 48 -4.83 3.97 -3.45
C PRO A 48 -4.42 3.13 -4.66
N LEU A 49 -3.55 2.13 -4.43
CA LEU A 49 -3.03 1.25 -5.46
C LEU A 49 -2.78 -0.13 -4.87
N ARG A 50 -3.45 -1.14 -5.36
CA ARG A 50 -3.31 -2.52 -4.89
C ARG A 50 -2.52 -3.36 -5.89
N GLN A 51 -1.90 -4.42 -5.42
CA GLN A 51 -1.18 -5.36 -6.29
C GLN A 51 -2.06 -5.91 -7.44
N LYS A 52 -3.36 -6.12 -7.17
CA LYS A 52 -4.31 -6.59 -8.18
C LYS A 52 -4.55 -5.58 -9.31
N ASP A 53 -4.47 -4.29 -8.99
CA ASP A 53 -4.68 -3.23 -9.98
C ASP A 53 -3.48 -3.18 -10.94
N ILE A 54 -2.24 -3.29 -10.42
CA ILE A 54 -1.02 -3.42 -11.23
C ILE A 54 -1.04 -4.72 -12.05
N ALA A 55 -1.50 -5.82 -11.46
CA ALA A 55 -1.59 -7.10 -12.14
C ALA A 55 -2.52 -7.05 -13.36
N ALA A 56 -3.68 -6.41 -13.21
CA ALA A 56 -4.66 -6.21 -14.29
C ALA A 56 -4.09 -5.31 -15.41
N ASP A 57 -3.47 -4.17 -15.07
CA ASP A 57 -2.90 -3.24 -16.04
C ASP A 57 -1.79 -3.87 -16.90
N ASN A 58 -1.02 -4.80 -16.33
CA ASN A 58 0.14 -5.41 -17.01
C ASN A 58 -0.11 -6.86 -17.47
N GLN A 59 -1.31 -7.38 -17.32
CA GLN A 59 -1.65 -8.77 -17.65
C GLN A 59 -0.77 -9.80 -16.92
N LEU A 60 -0.36 -9.46 -15.68
CA LEU A 60 0.44 -10.31 -14.81
C LEU A 60 -0.44 -10.97 -13.74
N SER A 61 0.05 -12.07 -13.16
CA SER A 61 -0.57 -12.61 -11.96
C SER A 61 -0.26 -11.74 -10.73
N THR A 62 -1.21 -11.67 -9.79
CA THR A 62 -0.97 -10.97 -8.50
C THR A 62 0.20 -11.56 -7.73
N ALA A 63 0.46 -12.88 -7.88
CA ALA A 63 1.62 -13.54 -7.31
C ALA A 63 2.93 -13.03 -7.91
N THR A 64 2.97 -12.75 -9.22
CA THR A 64 4.13 -12.16 -9.89
C THR A 64 4.38 -10.75 -9.37
N VAL A 65 3.36 -9.91 -9.30
CA VAL A 65 3.47 -8.55 -8.76
C VAL A 65 3.93 -8.57 -7.30
N SER A 66 3.38 -9.46 -6.47
CA SER A 66 3.80 -9.64 -5.08
C SER A 66 5.29 -9.99 -4.97
N ARG A 67 5.79 -10.95 -5.77
CA ARG A 67 7.21 -11.32 -5.80
C ARG A 67 8.09 -10.17 -6.29
N VAL A 68 7.62 -9.39 -7.26
CA VAL A 68 8.35 -8.20 -7.73
C VAL A 68 8.46 -7.16 -6.64
N CYS A 69 7.40 -6.89 -5.89
CA CYS A 69 7.41 -5.88 -4.83
C CYS A 69 8.12 -6.33 -3.55
N HIS A 70 8.28 -7.64 -3.34
CA HIS A 70 8.86 -8.19 -2.12
C HIS A 70 10.38 -8.06 -2.10
N HIS A 71 10.94 -7.58 -0.98
CA HIS A 71 12.38 -7.35 -0.78
C HIS A 71 13.04 -6.48 -1.86
N ARG A 72 12.32 -5.54 -2.46
CA ARG A 72 12.87 -4.52 -3.36
C ARG A 72 12.67 -3.13 -2.80
N TYR A 73 13.62 -2.28 -3.13
CA TYR A 73 13.71 -0.93 -2.58
C TYR A 73 13.89 0.07 -3.71
N VAL A 74 13.43 1.28 -3.48
CA VAL A 74 13.59 2.44 -4.36
C VAL A 74 14.35 3.51 -3.61
N LEU A 75 15.37 4.08 -4.25
CA LEU A 75 16.03 5.29 -3.77
C LEU A 75 15.25 6.49 -4.31
N PHE A 76 14.67 7.28 -3.42
CA PHE A 76 13.93 8.49 -3.75
C PHE A 76 14.33 9.61 -2.79
N GLU A 77 14.78 10.75 -3.34
CA GLU A 77 15.23 11.92 -2.57
C GLU A 77 16.27 11.59 -1.47
N GLY A 78 17.24 10.74 -1.82
CA GLY A 78 18.30 10.35 -0.89
C GLY A 78 17.88 9.37 0.21
N ARG A 79 16.63 8.88 0.20
CA ARG A 79 16.10 7.89 1.16
C ARG A 79 15.71 6.59 0.46
N ILE A 80 15.89 5.49 1.15
CA ILE A 80 15.55 4.15 0.68
C ILE A 80 14.17 3.76 1.20
N TYR A 81 13.26 3.43 0.30
CA TYR A 81 11.90 3.00 0.61
C TYR A 81 11.66 1.57 0.09
N PRO A 82 10.99 0.70 0.86
CA PRO A 82 10.51 -0.57 0.33
C PRO A 82 9.53 -0.30 -0.83
N LEU A 83 9.63 -1.04 -1.94
CA LEU A 83 8.71 -0.86 -3.07
C LEU A 83 7.24 -1.06 -2.66
N GLN A 84 6.98 -1.93 -1.68
CA GLN A 84 5.64 -2.15 -1.11
C GLN A 84 5.05 -0.92 -0.42
N SER A 85 5.86 0.03 0.05
CA SER A 85 5.36 1.24 0.73
C SER A 85 4.58 2.19 -0.20
N PHE A 86 4.74 2.04 -1.52
CA PHE A 86 3.99 2.78 -2.53
C PHE A 86 2.66 2.11 -2.92
N LEU A 87 2.39 0.93 -2.36
CA LEU A 87 1.10 0.24 -2.50
C LEU A 87 0.22 0.63 -1.32
N ALA A 88 -0.80 1.39 -1.58
CA ALA A 88 -1.73 1.86 -0.54
C ALA A 88 -3.06 1.11 -0.62
N THR A 89 -3.59 0.72 0.53
CA THR A 89 -4.93 0.11 0.61
C THR A 89 -5.99 1.14 0.24
N ALA A 90 -6.95 0.74 -0.59
CA ALA A 90 -8.09 1.57 -0.98
C ALA A 90 -9.26 1.35 -0.03
N TYR A 91 -9.78 2.42 0.52
CA TYR A 91 -11.05 2.42 1.27
C TYR A 91 -12.10 3.22 0.51
N PRO A 92 -13.35 2.75 0.45
CA PRO A 92 -14.43 3.49 -0.19
C PRO A 92 -14.63 4.86 0.45
N SER A 93 -14.77 5.88 -0.38
CA SER A 93 -15.17 7.22 0.03
C SER A 93 -16.10 7.80 -1.02
N ASP A 94 -17.19 8.42 -0.58
CA ASP A 94 -18.20 9.00 -1.47
C ASP A 94 -17.72 10.31 -2.12
N THR A 95 -16.70 10.95 -1.55
CA THR A 95 -16.22 12.27 -2.00
C THR A 95 -15.04 12.20 -2.97
N GLU A 96 -14.13 11.22 -2.81
CA GLU A 96 -12.89 11.10 -3.59
C GLU A 96 -12.68 9.71 -4.21
N GLY A 97 -13.72 8.87 -4.24
CA GLY A 97 -13.70 7.51 -4.78
C GLY A 97 -12.99 6.51 -3.89
N SER A 98 -11.72 6.69 -3.56
CA SER A 98 -11.01 5.82 -2.61
C SER A 98 -9.86 6.54 -1.91
N VAL A 99 -9.70 6.24 -0.62
CA VAL A 99 -8.76 6.91 0.28
C VAL A 99 -7.67 5.94 0.74
N SER A 100 -6.44 6.43 0.92
CA SER A 100 -5.31 5.61 1.36
C SER A 100 -5.24 5.47 2.88
N ASP A 101 -4.54 4.41 3.37
CA ASP A 101 -4.24 4.20 4.79
C ASP A 101 -3.67 5.46 5.46
N LYS A 102 -2.80 6.20 4.77
CA LYS A 102 -2.12 7.38 5.31
C LYS A 102 -3.09 8.49 5.64
N VAL A 103 -4.03 8.80 4.74
CA VAL A 103 -5.06 9.82 4.97
C VAL A 103 -5.96 9.45 6.13
N ILE A 104 -6.34 8.15 6.24
CA ILE A 104 -7.15 7.68 7.37
C ILE A 104 -6.37 7.79 8.68
N MET A 105 -5.08 7.46 8.69
CA MET A 105 -4.22 7.59 9.87
C MET A 105 -4.12 9.06 10.32
N GLU A 106 -3.94 10.01 9.40
CA GLU A 106 -3.93 11.45 9.70
C GLU A 106 -5.26 11.91 10.34
N LYS A 107 -6.39 11.44 9.79
CA LYS A 107 -7.72 11.75 10.35
C LYS A 107 -7.95 11.13 11.72
N ILE A 108 -7.55 9.86 11.94
CA ILE A 108 -7.61 9.22 13.26
C ILE A 108 -6.77 10.01 14.28
N ALA A 109 -5.56 10.44 13.91
CA ALA A 109 -4.71 11.22 14.79
C ALA A 109 -5.35 12.58 15.15
N ALA A 110 -5.95 13.26 14.18
CA ALA A 110 -6.66 14.52 14.40
C ALA A 110 -7.89 14.36 15.33
N LEU A 111 -8.71 13.33 15.10
CA LEU A 111 -9.87 13.02 15.96
C LEU A 111 -9.43 12.74 17.40
N VAL A 112 -8.39 11.93 17.60
CA VAL A 112 -7.86 11.62 18.94
C VAL A 112 -7.21 12.81 19.61
N ALA A 113 -6.58 13.71 18.86
CA ALA A 113 -6.00 14.95 19.40
C ALA A 113 -7.08 15.92 19.91
N GLY A 114 -8.25 15.94 19.28
CA GLY A 114 -9.40 16.79 19.64
C GLY A 114 -10.43 16.14 20.56
N GLU A 115 -10.22 14.87 21.01
CA GLU A 115 -11.21 14.16 21.84
C GLU A 115 -11.28 14.67 23.27
N ASP A 116 -12.46 14.54 23.89
CA ASP A 116 -12.64 14.72 25.33
C ASP A 116 -11.98 13.55 26.08
N LYS A 117 -11.01 13.84 26.94
CA LYS A 117 -10.28 12.85 27.74
C LYS A 117 -11.13 12.15 28.79
N SER A 118 -12.27 12.73 29.19
CA SER A 118 -13.24 12.07 30.06
C SER A 118 -14.08 11.02 29.31
N HIS A 119 -14.26 11.21 27.97
CA HIS A 119 -15.03 10.34 27.09
C HIS A 119 -14.29 10.10 25.76
N PRO A 120 -13.13 9.43 25.78
CA PRO A 120 -12.31 9.23 24.58
C PRO A 120 -12.99 8.28 23.59
N TYR A 121 -12.88 8.58 22.30
CA TYR A 121 -13.46 7.80 21.21
C TYR A 121 -13.00 6.34 21.24
N SER A 122 -13.93 5.40 21.20
CA SER A 122 -13.64 3.99 20.94
C SER A 122 -13.26 3.78 19.45
N ASP A 123 -12.71 2.62 19.10
CA ASP A 123 -12.43 2.29 17.70
C ASP A 123 -13.71 2.22 16.84
N GLN A 124 -14.87 2.01 17.47
CA GLN A 124 -16.17 2.07 16.80
C GLN A 124 -16.57 3.52 16.55
N ASP A 125 -16.46 4.39 17.56
CA ASP A 125 -16.80 5.81 17.43
C ASP A 125 -15.91 6.48 16.37
N LEU A 126 -14.61 6.16 16.32
CA LEU A 126 -13.70 6.63 15.28
C LEU A 126 -14.14 6.16 13.88
N SER A 127 -14.61 4.92 13.75
CA SER A 127 -15.15 4.41 12.49
C SER A 127 -16.40 5.18 12.05
N GLU A 128 -17.29 5.48 12.99
CA GLU A 128 -18.52 6.25 12.75
C GLU A 128 -18.23 7.73 12.43
N CYS A 129 -17.30 8.35 13.16
CA CYS A 129 -16.85 9.71 12.86
C CYS A 129 -16.27 9.83 11.43
N LEU A 130 -15.43 8.88 11.00
CA LEU A 130 -14.89 8.84 9.65
C LEU A 130 -15.99 8.67 8.59
N ALA A 131 -17.02 7.86 8.89
CA ALA A 131 -18.14 7.67 7.99
C ALA A 131 -19.02 8.93 7.88
N LEU A 132 -19.28 9.61 8.99
CA LEU A 132 -20.17 10.78 9.03
C LEU A 132 -19.49 12.06 8.52
N SER A 133 -18.27 12.35 8.99
CA SER A 133 -17.58 13.60 8.67
C SER A 133 -16.90 13.56 7.30
N ASP A 134 -16.30 12.45 6.96
CA ASP A 134 -15.44 12.32 5.78
C ASP A 134 -16.02 11.38 4.72
N ARG A 135 -17.16 10.77 4.99
CA ARG A 135 -17.81 9.75 4.14
C ARG A 135 -16.86 8.60 3.77
N ILE A 136 -15.96 8.25 4.69
CA ILE A 136 -14.98 7.18 4.51
C ILE A 136 -15.46 5.94 5.24
N SER A 137 -15.85 4.91 4.49
CA SER A 137 -16.30 3.64 5.07
C SER A 137 -15.11 2.76 5.45
N VAL A 138 -14.79 2.69 6.75
CA VAL A 138 -13.70 1.88 7.30
C VAL A 138 -14.21 0.98 8.42
N ALA A 139 -13.96 -0.32 8.31
CA ALA A 139 -14.37 -1.26 9.36
C ALA A 139 -13.60 -1.01 10.67
N ARG A 140 -14.26 -1.18 11.82
CA ARG A 140 -13.67 -1.07 13.17
C ARG A 140 -12.32 -1.78 13.31
N ARG A 141 -12.19 -3.02 12.79
CA ARG A 141 -10.92 -3.78 12.84
C ARG A 141 -9.78 -3.06 12.12
N THR A 142 -10.08 -2.39 11.03
CA THR A 142 -9.10 -1.59 10.27
C THR A 142 -8.69 -0.35 11.07
N VAL A 143 -9.66 0.36 11.68
CA VAL A 143 -9.38 1.49 12.58
C VAL A 143 -8.47 1.07 13.72
N THR A 144 -8.75 -0.07 14.38
CA THR A 144 -7.88 -0.64 15.43
C THR A 144 -6.44 -0.83 14.92
N LYS A 145 -6.27 -1.46 13.74
CA LYS A 145 -4.96 -1.70 13.14
C LYS A 145 -4.22 -0.41 12.81
N LEU A 146 -4.90 0.58 12.24
CA LEU A 146 -4.29 1.86 11.86
C LEU A 146 -3.93 2.69 13.09
N ARG A 147 -4.79 2.72 14.12
CA ARG A 147 -4.50 3.36 15.40
C ARG A 147 -3.25 2.75 16.08
N GLN A 148 -3.14 1.42 16.07
CA GLN A 148 -1.95 0.72 16.61
C GLN A 148 -0.68 1.08 15.84
N LYS A 149 -0.73 1.22 14.52
CA LYS A 149 0.40 1.70 13.71
C LYS A 149 0.86 3.11 14.09
N LEU A 150 -0.07 3.95 14.58
CA LEU A 150 0.22 5.29 15.11
C LEU A 150 0.71 5.28 16.57
N ASN A 151 0.84 4.10 17.20
CA ASN A 151 1.15 3.95 18.62
C ASN A 151 0.15 4.67 19.55
N ILE A 152 -1.09 4.86 19.10
CA ILE A 152 -2.16 5.46 19.90
C ILE A 152 -2.81 4.39 20.78
N PRO A 153 -2.85 4.53 22.12
CA PRO A 153 -3.49 3.56 23.02
C PRO A 153 -5.00 3.48 22.80
N ASN A 154 -5.65 2.41 23.28
CA ASN A 154 -7.09 2.27 23.22
C ASN A 154 -7.80 3.33 24.12
N SER A 155 -9.11 3.52 23.93
CA SER A 155 -9.89 4.51 24.66
C SER A 155 -9.83 4.34 26.19
N ARG A 156 -9.74 3.10 26.70
CA ARG A 156 -9.66 2.84 28.15
C ARG A 156 -8.37 3.40 28.77
N ILE A 157 -7.24 3.32 28.04
CA ILE A 157 -5.94 3.81 28.49
C ILE A 157 -5.84 5.34 28.32
N ARG A 158 -6.57 5.91 27.35
CA ARG A 158 -6.58 7.35 27.10
C ARG A 158 -7.52 8.13 28.03
N ARG A 159 -8.38 7.45 28.75
CA ARG A 159 -9.33 8.06 29.70
C ARG A 159 -8.59 8.61 30.93
N LEU A 160 -8.84 9.87 31.23
CA LEU A 160 -8.38 10.57 32.43
C LEU A 160 -9.48 10.63 33.47
#